data_1f8e9ab5c732ae952f959bef8b5038cd
#
_entry.id   1f8e9ab5c732ae952f959bef8b5038cd
#
_cell.length_a   1.000
_cell.length_b   1.000
_cell.length_c   1.000
_cell.angle_alpha   90.00
_cell.angle_beta   90.00
_cell.angle_gamma   90.00
#
_symmetry.space_group_name_H-M   'P 1'
#
loop_
_entity.id
_entity.type
_entity.pdbx_description
1 polymer ?
#
loop_
_entity_poly.entity_id
_entity_poly.type
_entity_poly.pdbx_seq_one_letter_code
_entity_poly.pdbx_strand_id
1 'polypeptide(L)'
;RDGKVTGKVDPNKTSAQELATLMIGRSIPKIERRESDNKSKNAILNITNLNIKNPDPFGADLKDLSLSVFGGEIVGIAGVSGNGQQELGRIISGEDIKGDLEPSTIEMFDQSVTRKGVIERRDLGFSFVPEERLGRGAVPSMTLSQNSLLTAFKKGMLKNGFIQDDVVTEFTDKCIGDFSVKASGTGATANSLSGGNLQKFLVGRELLLEPKLLFLSQPTWGVDVGSANEIRQKLISLRDSGVGILIISEELEELFEITDRMYVLRSGRISTSMKT
;
A
#
# COMPACT_ATOMS: atom_id res chain seq x y z
N ARG A 1 24.23 -14.47 9.33
CA ARG A 1 23.69 -13.20 9.78
C ARG A 1 24.81 -12.39 10.41
N ASP A 2 24.90 -11.11 10.06
CA ASP A 2 25.98 -10.23 10.55
C ASP A 2 27.39 -10.84 10.32
N GLY A 3 27.59 -11.48 9.15
CA GLY A 3 28.85 -12.16 8.80
C GLY A 3 29.05 -13.52 9.49
N LYS A 4 28.06 -14.05 10.23
CA LYS A 4 28.16 -15.32 10.95
C LYS A 4 27.15 -16.35 10.39
N VAL A 5 27.59 -17.63 10.37
CA VAL A 5 26.70 -18.76 10.06
C VAL A 5 25.79 -18.98 11.28
N THR A 6 24.47 -18.91 11.09
CA THR A 6 23.46 -19.06 12.16
C THR A 6 23.03 -20.50 12.40
N GLY A 7 23.26 -21.39 11.44
CA GLY A 7 22.93 -22.81 11.54
C GLY A 7 23.36 -23.60 10.33
N LYS A 8 23.42 -24.92 10.47
CA LYS A 8 23.55 -25.89 9.39
C LYS A 8 22.32 -26.80 9.45
N VAL A 9 21.61 -26.93 8.35
CA VAL A 9 20.35 -27.70 8.27
C VAL A 9 20.35 -28.61 7.06
N ASP A 10 19.60 -29.71 7.15
CA ASP A 10 19.34 -30.60 6.03
C ASP A 10 18.11 -30.07 5.26
N PRO A 11 18.25 -29.69 3.99
CA PRO A 11 17.13 -29.16 3.20
C PRO A 11 15.92 -30.11 3.10
N ASN A 12 16.15 -31.42 3.20
CA ASN A 12 15.09 -32.43 3.11
C ASN A 12 14.32 -32.61 4.43
N LYS A 13 14.82 -32.07 5.52
CA LYS A 13 14.25 -32.22 6.88
C LYS A 13 13.84 -30.89 7.52
N THR A 14 14.09 -29.79 6.83
CA THR A 14 13.88 -28.44 7.39
C THR A 14 12.76 -27.74 6.62
N SER A 15 11.79 -27.21 7.33
CA SER A 15 10.71 -26.43 6.75
C SER A 15 11.18 -25.03 6.32
N ALA A 16 10.48 -24.42 5.37
CA ALA A 16 10.72 -23.02 4.97
C ALA A 16 10.63 -22.04 6.17
N GLN A 17 9.75 -22.35 7.13
CA GLN A 17 9.55 -21.55 8.33
C GLN A 17 10.74 -21.61 9.30
N GLU A 18 11.37 -22.79 9.44
CA GLU A 18 12.59 -22.98 10.24
C GLU A 18 13.76 -22.26 9.58
N LEU A 19 13.90 -22.33 8.24
CA LEU A 19 14.92 -21.58 7.51
C LEU A 19 14.74 -20.07 7.70
N ALA A 20 13.53 -19.56 7.56
CA ALA A 20 13.22 -18.16 7.79
C ALA A 20 13.56 -17.73 9.23
N THR A 21 13.25 -18.56 10.22
CA THR A 21 13.60 -18.31 11.62
C THR A 21 15.12 -18.23 11.83
N LEU A 22 15.90 -19.10 11.20
CA LEU A 22 17.38 -19.04 11.25
C LEU A 22 17.93 -17.78 10.57
N MET A 23 17.33 -17.35 9.46
CA MET A 23 17.72 -16.14 8.73
C MET A 23 17.41 -14.86 9.53
N ILE A 24 16.24 -14.79 10.14
CA ILE A 24 15.74 -13.62 10.88
C ILE A 24 16.28 -13.60 12.32
N GLY A 25 16.48 -14.78 12.93
CA GLY A 25 16.94 -14.96 14.30
C GLY A 25 15.84 -14.86 15.36
N ARG A 26 14.58 -14.87 14.94
CA ARG A 26 13.39 -14.94 15.81
C ARG A 26 12.29 -15.71 15.09
N SER A 27 11.38 -16.34 15.83
CA SER A 27 10.19 -16.95 15.26
C SER A 27 9.31 -15.86 14.61
N ILE A 28 8.76 -16.17 13.44
CA ILE A 28 7.78 -15.32 12.78
C ILE A 28 6.41 -15.72 13.37
N PRO A 29 5.72 -14.83 14.09
CA PRO A 29 4.38 -15.15 14.58
C PRO A 29 3.47 -15.39 13.38
N LYS A 30 2.68 -16.46 13.44
CA LYS A 30 1.62 -16.68 12.45
C LYS A 30 0.61 -15.53 12.55
N ILE A 31 0.19 -15.04 11.41
CA ILE A 31 -0.93 -14.11 11.32
C ILE A 31 -2.19 -14.88 11.70
N GLU A 32 -2.79 -14.54 12.86
CA GLU A 32 -4.10 -15.05 13.23
C GLU A 32 -5.16 -14.22 12.51
N ARG A 33 -5.79 -14.83 11.55
CA ARG A 33 -6.89 -14.21 10.83
C ARG A 33 -8.14 -14.20 11.72
N ARG A 34 -8.65 -13.00 11.99
CA ARG A 34 -9.94 -12.80 12.69
C ARG A 34 -10.88 -12.03 11.77
N GLU A 35 -12.16 -12.35 11.81
CA GLU A 35 -13.16 -11.48 11.17
C GLU A 35 -13.12 -10.13 11.88
N SER A 36 -13.23 -9.04 11.12
CA SER A 36 -13.27 -7.71 11.71
C SER A 36 -14.65 -7.42 12.27
N ASP A 37 -14.72 -7.05 13.54
CA ASP A 37 -15.96 -6.62 14.20
C ASP A 37 -16.36 -5.19 13.81
N ASN A 38 -15.46 -4.43 13.16
CA ASN A 38 -15.60 -3.01 12.84
C ASN A 38 -15.97 -2.72 11.39
N LYS A 39 -16.55 -3.67 10.68
CA LYS A 39 -16.92 -3.48 9.27
C LYS A 39 -18.04 -2.45 9.12
N SER A 40 -17.81 -1.42 8.32
CA SER A 40 -18.82 -0.40 8.04
C SER A 40 -20.00 -0.98 7.23
N LYS A 41 -21.19 -0.35 7.39
CA LYS A 41 -22.37 -0.73 6.59
C LYS A 41 -22.30 -0.23 5.16
N ASN A 42 -21.66 0.93 4.93
CA ASN A 42 -21.54 1.56 3.63
C ASN A 42 -20.13 1.36 3.08
N ALA A 43 -20.02 1.19 1.78
CA ALA A 43 -18.74 1.17 1.11
C ALA A 43 -18.06 2.55 1.22
N ILE A 44 -16.78 2.56 1.58
CA ILE A 44 -15.96 3.77 1.62
C ILE A 44 -15.22 4.03 0.31
N LEU A 45 -15.09 3.02 -0.54
CA LEU A 45 -14.71 3.11 -1.94
C LEU A 45 -15.74 2.33 -2.75
N ASN A 46 -16.29 2.96 -3.77
CA ASN A 46 -17.16 2.30 -4.73
C ASN A 46 -16.71 2.67 -6.14
N ILE A 47 -16.47 1.67 -6.97
CA ILE A 47 -16.20 1.83 -8.39
C ILE A 47 -17.28 1.09 -9.14
N THR A 48 -17.98 1.78 -10.06
CA THR A 48 -19.11 1.23 -10.80
C THR A 48 -18.86 1.35 -12.30
N ASN A 49 -18.84 0.22 -12.98
CA ASN A 49 -18.78 0.12 -14.43
C ASN A 49 -17.66 0.97 -15.06
N LEU A 50 -16.47 0.90 -14.46
CA LEU A 50 -15.30 1.64 -14.96
C LEU A 50 -14.85 1.07 -16.28
N ASN A 51 -14.86 1.91 -17.32
CA ASN A 51 -14.38 1.60 -18.64
C ASN A 51 -13.32 2.62 -19.06
N ILE A 52 -12.10 2.17 -19.30
CA ILE A 52 -10.97 3.03 -19.72
C ILE A 52 -10.28 2.38 -20.90
N LYS A 53 -10.16 3.12 -21.98
CA LYS A 53 -9.29 2.76 -23.09
C LYS A 53 -7.89 3.33 -22.82
N ASN A 54 -6.88 2.46 -22.80
CA ASN A 54 -5.51 2.90 -22.61
C ASN A 54 -4.97 3.50 -23.93
N PRO A 55 -4.43 4.73 -23.91
CA PRO A 55 -3.79 5.31 -25.09
C PRO A 55 -2.47 4.62 -25.46
N ASP A 56 -1.80 3.97 -24.50
CA ASP A 56 -0.59 3.17 -24.73
C ASP A 56 -0.99 1.80 -25.31
N PRO A 57 -0.51 1.45 -26.53
CA PRO A 57 -0.80 0.15 -27.13
C PRO A 57 -0.28 -1.05 -26.32
N PHE A 58 0.67 -0.84 -25.42
CA PHE A 58 1.19 -1.86 -24.50
C PHE A 58 0.49 -1.90 -23.15
N GLY A 59 -0.35 -0.92 -22.86
CA GLY A 59 -1.14 -0.87 -21.63
C GLY A 59 -2.44 -1.67 -21.75
N ALA A 60 -3.06 -1.93 -20.60
CA ALA A 60 -4.31 -2.66 -20.54
C ALA A 60 -5.53 -1.72 -20.55
N ASP A 61 -6.53 -2.00 -21.40
CA ASP A 61 -7.85 -1.38 -21.23
C ASP A 61 -8.51 -1.90 -19.96
N LEU A 62 -9.22 -1.05 -19.22
CA LEU A 62 -10.13 -1.49 -18.15
C LEU A 62 -11.54 -1.61 -18.70
N LYS A 63 -12.25 -2.69 -18.39
CA LYS A 63 -13.53 -3.05 -19.01
C LYS A 63 -14.53 -3.50 -17.95
N ASP A 64 -15.65 -2.77 -17.84
CA ASP A 64 -16.78 -3.08 -16.96
C ASP A 64 -16.36 -3.40 -15.52
N LEU A 65 -15.36 -2.67 -15.01
CA LEU A 65 -14.77 -2.94 -13.71
C LEU A 65 -15.63 -2.33 -12.61
N SER A 66 -16.09 -3.20 -11.70
CA SER A 66 -16.86 -2.76 -10.52
C SER A 66 -16.32 -3.44 -9.27
N LEU A 67 -16.02 -2.64 -8.24
CA LEU A 67 -15.57 -3.13 -6.95
C LEU A 67 -15.97 -2.17 -5.83
N SER A 68 -16.01 -2.68 -4.62
CA SER A 68 -16.25 -1.86 -3.43
C SER A 68 -15.26 -2.22 -2.33
N VAL A 69 -15.00 -1.29 -1.42
CA VAL A 69 -14.23 -1.51 -0.17
C VAL A 69 -15.02 -0.89 0.97
N PHE A 70 -15.18 -1.64 2.06
CA PHE A 70 -15.84 -1.15 3.27
C PHE A 70 -14.79 -0.77 4.31
N GLY A 71 -15.14 0.13 5.25
CA GLY A 71 -14.31 0.37 6.42
C GLY A 71 -14.20 -0.90 7.27
N GLY A 72 -13.02 -1.18 7.81
CA GLY A 72 -12.77 -2.38 8.60
C GLY A 72 -12.64 -3.66 7.79
N GLU A 73 -12.34 -3.58 6.49
CA GLU A 73 -12.00 -4.77 5.70
C GLU A 73 -10.72 -4.58 4.87
N ILE A 74 -10.06 -5.68 4.56
CA ILE A 74 -8.98 -5.75 3.57
C ILE A 74 -9.49 -6.48 2.35
N VAL A 75 -9.51 -5.79 1.21
CA VAL A 75 -9.88 -6.32 -0.09
C VAL A 75 -8.63 -6.54 -0.92
N GLY A 76 -8.45 -7.77 -1.45
CA GLY A 76 -7.36 -8.11 -2.34
C GLY A 76 -7.75 -8.02 -3.81
N ILE A 77 -6.81 -7.65 -4.66
CA ILE A 77 -6.88 -7.85 -6.10
C ILE A 77 -5.68 -8.68 -6.51
N ALA A 78 -5.94 -9.91 -6.92
CA ALA A 78 -4.95 -10.82 -7.47
C ALA A 78 -4.86 -10.66 -8.99
N GLY A 79 -3.69 -10.89 -9.54
CA GLY A 79 -3.50 -10.91 -11.01
C GLY A 79 -2.03 -10.81 -11.38
N VAL A 80 -1.65 -11.44 -12.47
CA VAL A 80 -0.31 -11.34 -13.04
C VAL A 80 -0.12 -9.95 -13.64
N SER A 81 1.07 -9.38 -13.55
CA SER A 81 1.42 -8.06 -14.08
C SER A 81 0.95 -7.84 -15.53
N GLY A 82 0.60 -6.60 -15.87
CA GLY A 82 0.14 -6.24 -17.21
C GLY A 82 -1.35 -6.50 -17.46
N ASN A 83 -2.13 -6.85 -16.46
CA ASN A 83 -3.58 -7.08 -16.60
C ASN A 83 -4.45 -5.85 -16.27
N GLY A 84 -3.86 -4.68 -16.03
CA GLY A 84 -4.57 -3.43 -15.72
C GLY A 84 -4.39 -2.91 -14.30
N GLN A 85 -3.48 -3.51 -13.51
CA GLN A 85 -3.22 -3.12 -12.12
C GLN A 85 -2.70 -1.68 -12.02
N GLN A 86 -1.76 -1.32 -12.88
CA GLN A 86 -1.17 0.03 -12.88
C GLN A 86 -2.19 1.08 -13.30
N GLU A 87 -2.96 0.79 -14.35
CA GLU A 87 -4.04 1.65 -14.84
C GLU A 87 -5.09 1.89 -13.76
N LEU A 88 -5.54 0.81 -13.12
CA LEU A 88 -6.47 0.88 -12.00
C LEU A 88 -5.88 1.71 -10.85
N GLY A 89 -4.62 1.49 -10.52
CA GLY A 89 -3.91 2.24 -9.49
C GLY A 89 -3.86 3.74 -9.76
N ARG A 90 -3.56 4.16 -10.99
CA ARG A 90 -3.51 5.57 -11.39
C ARG A 90 -4.90 6.24 -11.37
N ILE A 91 -5.92 5.49 -11.73
CA ILE A 91 -7.31 5.98 -11.68
C ILE A 91 -7.77 6.13 -10.22
N ILE A 92 -7.54 5.13 -9.36
CA ILE A 92 -7.94 5.20 -7.94
C ILE A 92 -7.13 6.27 -7.19
N SER A 93 -5.85 6.46 -7.50
CA SER A 93 -5.03 7.49 -6.84
C SER A 93 -5.40 8.91 -7.26
N GLY A 94 -6.06 9.08 -8.42
CA GLY A 94 -6.36 10.39 -9.00
C GLY A 94 -5.18 11.00 -9.76
N GLU A 95 -4.15 10.21 -10.07
CA GLU A 95 -3.04 10.62 -10.94
C GLU A 95 -3.48 10.70 -12.41
N ASP A 96 -4.39 9.84 -12.81
CA ASP A 96 -4.98 9.83 -14.14
C ASP A 96 -6.48 10.12 -14.02
N ILE A 97 -6.88 11.32 -14.41
CA ILE A 97 -8.28 11.78 -14.38
C ILE A 97 -8.83 11.72 -15.80
N LYS A 98 -9.87 10.91 -16.02
CA LYS A 98 -10.59 10.83 -17.29
C LYS A 98 -11.83 11.71 -17.23
N GLY A 99 -11.82 12.76 -18.03
CA GLY A 99 -12.92 13.73 -18.07
C GLY A 99 -14.22 13.22 -18.70
N ASP A 100 -14.14 12.12 -19.43
CA ASP A 100 -15.22 11.45 -20.14
C ASP A 100 -15.96 10.40 -19.30
N LEU A 101 -15.46 10.08 -18.08
CA LEU A 101 -16.15 9.19 -17.16
C LEU A 101 -17.37 9.84 -16.54
N GLU A 102 -18.42 9.03 -16.32
CA GLU A 102 -19.59 9.45 -15.55
C GLU A 102 -19.17 9.90 -14.13
N PRO A 103 -19.76 10.96 -13.59
CA PRO A 103 -19.36 11.53 -12.30
C PRO A 103 -19.41 10.53 -11.12
N SER A 104 -20.33 9.58 -11.14
CA SER A 104 -20.50 8.56 -10.10
C SER A 104 -19.69 7.29 -10.31
N THR A 105 -18.80 7.25 -11.32
CA THR A 105 -18.00 6.06 -11.62
C THR A 105 -17.08 5.69 -10.46
N ILE A 106 -16.54 6.68 -9.75
CA ILE A 106 -15.68 6.47 -8.58
C ILE A 106 -16.17 7.35 -7.44
N GLU A 107 -16.52 6.71 -6.35
CA GLU A 107 -16.95 7.37 -5.12
C GLU A 107 -16.07 6.97 -3.95
N MET A 108 -15.71 7.94 -3.11
CA MET A 108 -15.04 7.74 -1.83
C MET A 108 -15.82 8.45 -0.74
N PHE A 109 -16.15 7.74 0.34
CA PHE A 109 -16.88 8.29 1.49
C PHE A 109 -18.20 8.98 1.08
N ASP A 110 -18.99 8.33 0.25
CA ASP A 110 -20.25 8.82 -0.34
C ASP A 110 -20.10 10.12 -1.17
N GLN A 111 -18.91 10.44 -1.64
CA GLN A 111 -18.64 11.59 -2.50
C GLN A 111 -18.04 11.14 -3.83
N SER A 112 -18.54 11.71 -4.93
CA SER A 112 -17.90 11.52 -6.23
C SER A 112 -16.48 12.08 -6.24
N VAL A 113 -15.54 11.21 -6.63
CA VAL A 113 -14.12 11.58 -6.79
C VAL A 113 -13.62 11.33 -8.21
N THR A 114 -14.50 11.00 -9.13
CA THR A 114 -14.17 10.65 -10.53
C THR A 114 -13.32 11.74 -11.20
N ARG A 115 -13.59 13.01 -10.89
CA ARG A 115 -12.86 14.17 -11.42
C ARG A 115 -11.94 14.86 -10.42
N LYS A 116 -11.75 14.27 -9.22
CA LYS A 116 -10.87 14.81 -8.19
C LYS A 116 -9.45 14.27 -8.35
N GLY A 117 -8.47 15.15 -8.21
CA GLY A 117 -7.05 14.80 -8.25
C GLY A 117 -6.53 14.22 -6.94
N VAL A 118 -5.23 13.91 -6.93
CA VAL A 118 -4.54 13.27 -5.81
C VAL A 118 -4.74 14.04 -4.48
N ILE A 119 -4.57 15.36 -4.49
CA ILE A 119 -4.67 16.19 -3.27
C ILE A 119 -6.07 16.15 -2.70
N GLU A 120 -7.09 16.31 -3.55
CA GLU A 120 -8.49 16.31 -3.12
C GLU A 120 -8.93 14.95 -2.55
N ARG A 121 -8.42 13.82 -3.10
CA ARG A 121 -8.68 12.49 -2.56
C ARG A 121 -7.97 12.28 -1.23
N ARG A 122 -6.73 12.74 -1.10
CA ARG A 122 -6.00 12.73 0.18
C ARG A 122 -6.70 13.54 1.26
N ASP A 123 -7.34 14.65 0.91
CA ASP A 123 -8.13 15.48 1.83
C ASP A 123 -9.34 14.77 2.42
N LEU A 124 -9.87 13.78 1.71
CA LEU A 124 -10.95 12.93 2.22
C LEU A 124 -10.46 11.84 3.19
N GLY A 125 -9.15 11.64 3.30
CA GLY A 125 -8.55 10.59 4.13
C GLY A 125 -8.07 9.37 3.32
N PHE A 126 -7.81 9.54 2.03
CA PHE A 126 -7.22 8.51 1.17
C PHE A 126 -5.70 8.56 1.20
N SER A 127 -5.03 7.40 1.34
CA SER A 127 -3.59 7.25 1.17
C SER A 127 -3.28 6.15 0.15
N PHE A 128 -2.12 6.29 -0.50
CA PHE A 128 -1.71 5.40 -1.57
C PHE A 128 -0.21 5.09 -1.52
N VAL A 129 0.12 3.80 -1.66
CA VAL A 129 1.49 3.30 -1.85
C VAL A 129 1.57 2.65 -3.23
N PRO A 130 2.26 3.26 -4.21
CA PRO A 130 2.42 2.70 -5.54
C PRO A 130 3.42 1.53 -5.54
N GLU A 131 3.37 0.74 -6.61
CA GLU A 131 4.34 -0.32 -6.87
C GLU A 131 5.74 0.25 -7.17
N GLU A 132 5.79 1.31 -7.98
CA GLU A 132 7.04 1.97 -8.33
C GLU A 132 7.54 2.83 -7.17
N ARG A 133 8.53 2.32 -6.46
CA ARG A 133 9.08 2.96 -5.25
C ARG A 133 9.79 4.27 -5.55
N LEU A 134 10.69 4.25 -6.55
CA LEU A 134 11.42 5.43 -7.00
C LEU A 134 10.76 6.05 -8.23
N GLY A 135 10.67 7.36 -8.26
CA GLY A 135 10.02 8.14 -9.32
C GLY A 135 8.54 8.39 -9.07
N ARG A 136 7.81 7.46 -8.43
CA ARG A 136 6.39 7.62 -8.11
C ARG A 136 6.15 7.61 -6.60
N GLY A 137 6.62 6.61 -5.87
CA GLY A 137 6.49 6.53 -4.42
C GLY A 137 7.37 7.53 -3.67
N ALA A 138 8.59 7.73 -4.13
CA ALA A 138 9.55 8.70 -3.62
C ALA A 138 10.35 9.35 -4.73
N VAL A 139 10.77 10.59 -4.53
CA VAL A 139 11.73 11.29 -5.38
C VAL A 139 13.14 10.83 -5.02
N PRO A 140 13.88 10.18 -5.94
CA PRO A 140 15.14 9.50 -5.62
C PRO A 140 16.21 10.38 -4.97
N SER A 141 16.37 11.61 -5.44
CA SER A 141 17.39 12.57 -4.99
C SER A 141 17.02 13.36 -3.73
N MET A 142 15.75 13.30 -3.33
CA MET A 142 15.27 13.98 -2.11
C MET A 142 15.58 13.15 -0.88
N THR A 143 15.79 13.84 0.25
CA THR A 143 15.94 13.21 1.57
C THR A 143 14.63 12.57 2.02
N LEU A 144 14.70 11.71 3.04
CA LEU A 144 13.51 11.10 3.63
C LEU A 144 12.59 12.18 4.22
N SER A 145 13.15 13.22 4.87
CA SER A 145 12.39 14.38 5.35
C SER A 145 11.65 15.08 4.21
N GLN A 146 12.32 15.37 3.11
CA GLN A 146 11.68 16.00 1.94
C GLN A 146 10.60 15.10 1.33
N ASN A 147 10.85 13.79 1.23
CA ASN A 147 9.85 12.84 0.77
C ASN A 147 8.66 12.70 1.73
N SER A 148 8.87 12.84 3.04
CA SER A 148 7.77 12.90 4.03
C SER A 148 6.92 14.15 3.82
N LEU A 149 7.55 15.31 3.62
CA LEU A 149 6.85 16.58 3.39
C LEU A 149 5.91 16.51 2.17
N LEU A 150 6.29 15.82 1.08
CA LEU A 150 5.48 15.75 -0.14
C LEU A 150 4.07 15.17 0.09
N THR A 151 3.91 14.25 1.01
CA THR A 151 2.61 13.60 1.27
C THR A 151 1.99 14.00 2.61
N ALA A 152 2.81 14.43 3.58
CA ALA A 152 2.38 14.73 4.95
C ALA A 152 2.31 16.24 5.27
N PHE A 153 2.44 17.12 4.28
CA PHE A 153 2.54 18.58 4.50
C PHE A 153 1.36 19.15 5.32
N LYS A 154 0.18 18.51 5.27
CA LYS A 154 -1.01 18.92 6.05
C LYS A 154 -0.96 18.50 7.53
N LYS A 155 0.00 17.68 7.94
CA LYS A 155 0.23 17.30 9.36
C LYS A 155 1.00 18.39 10.13
N GLY A 156 0.79 19.67 9.81
CA GLY A 156 1.42 20.79 10.49
C GLY A 156 2.83 21.13 9.98
N MET A 157 3.29 20.47 8.93
CA MET A 157 4.62 20.71 8.35
C MET A 157 4.74 22.03 7.60
N LEU A 158 3.61 22.67 7.29
CA LEU A 158 3.56 24.01 6.68
C LEU A 158 2.77 24.95 7.57
N LYS A 159 3.34 26.12 7.90
CA LYS A 159 2.70 27.19 8.66
C LYS A 159 2.97 28.53 7.98
N ASN A 160 1.92 29.22 7.58
CA ASN A 160 2.02 30.52 6.87
C ASN A 160 2.94 30.48 5.63
N GLY A 161 2.95 29.37 4.90
CA GLY A 161 3.81 29.16 3.72
C GLY A 161 5.26 28.74 4.03
N PHE A 162 5.65 28.62 5.30
CA PHE A 162 6.98 28.21 5.72
C PHE A 162 7.00 26.75 6.19
N ILE A 163 8.04 26.01 5.83
CA ILE A 163 8.27 24.63 6.27
C ILE A 163 8.67 24.67 7.75
N GLN A 164 8.05 23.77 8.53
CA GLN A 164 8.38 23.55 9.93
C GLN A 164 9.34 22.34 10.01
N ASP A 165 10.64 22.60 9.89
CA ASP A 165 11.67 21.56 9.79
C ASP A 165 11.65 20.58 10.97
N ASP A 166 11.39 21.06 12.19
CA ASP A 166 11.28 20.22 13.38
C ASP A 166 10.14 19.24 13.26
N VAL A 167 8.96 19.67 12.79
CA VAL A 167 7.77 18.82 12.59
C VAL A 167 8.03 17.77 11.50
N VAL A 168 8.68 18.16 10.41
CA VAL A 168 9.05 17.26 9.32
C VAL A 168 10.03 16.21 9.82
N THR A 169 11.03 16.61 10.59
CA THR A 169 12.06 15.72 11.14
C THR A 169 11.44 14.74 12.12
N GLU A 170 10.63 15.21 13.07
CA GLU A 170 9.93 14.37 14.07
C GLU A 170 9.05 13.30 13.40
N PHE A 171 8.25 13.69 12.41
CA PHE A 171 7.42 12.75 11.64
C PHE A 171 8.27 11.70 10.92
N THR A 172 9.39 12.14 10.33
CA THR A 172 10.28 11.25 9.57
C THR A 172 11.03 10.29 10.50
N ASP A 173 11.52 10.77 11.65
CA ASP A 173 12.14 9.93 12.67
C ASP A 173 11.15 8.90 13.22
N LYS A 174 9.90 9.32 13.48
CA LYS A 174 8.84 8.39 13.87
C LYS A 174 8.61 7.32 12.81
N CYS A 175 8.59 7.69 11.53
CA CYS A 175 8.46 6.74 10.43
C CYS A 175 9.64 5.76 10.39
N ILE A 176 10.87 6.25 10.52
CA ILE A 176 12.08 5.43 10.55
C ILE A 176 12.04 4.44 11.74
N GLY A 177 11.67 4.92 12.92
CA GLY A 177 11.60 4.11 14.14
C GLY A 177 10.50 3.06 14.11
N ASP A 178 9.25 3.48 13.88
CA ASP A 178 8.06 2.61 13.94
C ASP A 178 8.06 1.50 12.88
N PHE A 179 8.77 1.71 11.76
CA PHE A 179 8.88 0.76 10.66
C PHE A 179 10.28 0.14 10.52
N SER A 180 11.15 0.36 11.49
CA SER A 180 12.50 -0.22 11.53
C SER A 180 13.26 0.00 10.21
N VAL A 181 13.18 1.22 9.65
CA VAL A 181 13.85 1.60 8.41
C VAL A 181 15.36 1.75 8.68
N LYS A 182 16.18 0.97 7.99
CA LYS A 182 17.64 1.13 8.09
C LYS A 182 18.08 2.27 7.16
N ALA A 183 18.30 3.44 7.74
CA ALA A 183 18.79 4.65 7.07
C ALA A 183 19.83 5.33 7.97
N SER A 184 20.67 6.21 7.39
CA SER A 184 21.65 7.01 8.14
C SER A 184 21.01 8.23 8.85
N GLY A 185 19.68 8.30 8.90
CA GLY A 185 18.87 9.37 9.48
C GLY A 185 17.92 9.99 8.48
N THR A 186 17.18 11.01 8.90
CA THR A 186 16.15 11.69 8.09
C THR A 186 16.71 12.40 6.87
N GLY A 187 18.00 12.76 6.90
CA GLY A 187 18.73 13.36 5.78
C GLY A 187 19.22 12.37 4.70
N ALA A 188 19.04 11.06 4.90
CA ALA A 188 19.37 10.07 3.88
C ALA A 188 18.50 10.29 2.63
N THR A 189 19.07 10.17 1.43
CA THR A 189 18.30 10.27 0.19
C THR A 189 17.56 8.96 -0.08
N ALA A 190 16.38 9.03 -0.74
CA ALA A 190 15.58 7.85 -0.99
C ALA A 190 16.31 6.76 -1.80
N ASN A 191 17.14 7.17 -2.78
CA ASN A 191 17.94 6.26 -3.59
C ASN A 191 19.12 5.61 -2.84
N SER A 192 19.47 6.09 -1.66
CA SER A 192 20.51 5.48 -0.82
C SER A 192 20.02 4.27 -0.01
N LEU A 193 18.71 4.07 0.06
CA LEU A 193 18.11 2.96 0.78
C LEU A 193 18.06 1.69 -0.08
N SER A 194 18.20 0.52 0.57
CA SER A 194 17.83 -0.74 -0.09
C SER A 194 16.34 -0.75 -0.42
N GLY A 195 15.93 -1.50 -1.46
CA GLY A 195 14.54 -1.58 -1.88
C GLY A 195 13.57 -1.93 -0.74
N GLY A 196 13.93 -2.87 0.14
CA GLY A 196 13.11 -3.22 1.29
C GLY A 196 12.99 -2.10 2.35
N ASN A 197 14.08 -1.33 2.61
CA ASN A 197 14.00 -0.20 3.52
C ASN A 197 13.21 0.97 2.93
N LEU A 198 13.34 1.21 1.62
CA LEU A 198 12.51 2.20 0.95
C LEU A 198 11.03 1.82 1.00
N GLN A 199 10.69 0.55 0.79
CA GLN A 199 9.31 0.06 0.91
C GLN A 199 8.75 0.28 2.32
N LYS A 200 9.51 -0.07 3.36
CA LYS A 200 9.12 0.19 4.75
C LYS A 200 8.88 1.66 5.01
N PHE A 201 9.73 2.53 4.49
CA PHE A 201 9.55 3.97 4.59
C PHE A 201 8.28 4.45 3.91
N LEU A 202 8.02 4.01 2.66
CA LEU A 202 6.84 4.40 1.90
C LEU A 202 5.54 3.96 2.58
N VAL A 203 5.48 2.69 2.99
CA VAL A 203 4.33 2.16 3.74
C VAL A 203 4.17 2.91 5.06
N GLY A 204 5.25 3.07 5.82
CA GLY A 204 5.24 3.74 7.12
C GLY A 204 4.75 5.18 7.02
N ARG A 205 5.25 5.92 6.05
CA ARG A 205 4.85 7.30 5.78
C ARG A 205 3.34 7.41 5.55
N GLU A 206 2.78 6.55 4.71
CA GLU A 206 1.35 6.60 4.40
C GLU A 206 0.47 6.11 5.57
N LEU A 207 0.93 5.13 6.36
CA LEU A 207 0.20 4.68 7.55
C LEU A 207 0.17 5.74 8.66
N LEU A 208 1.25 6.49 8.85
CA LEU A 208 1.32 7.58 9.83
C LEU A 208 0.41 8.78 9.49
N LEU A 209 -0.12 8.83 8.27
CA LEU A 209 -1.15 9.81 7.91
C LEU A 209 -2.52 9.49 8.51
N GLU A 210 -2.70 8.31 9.12
CA GLU A 210 -3.96 7.84 9.70
C GLU A 210 -5.10 7.85 8.67
N PRO A 211 -4.92 7.12 7.54
CA PRO A 211 -5.91 7.11 6.48
C PRO A 211 -7.21 6.46 6.92
N LYS A 212 -8.32 6.85 6.28
CA LYS A 212 -9.61 6.14 6.36
C LYS A 212 -9.73 5.06 5.29
N LEU A 213 -9.07 5.29 4.16
CA LEU A 213 -8.95 4.35 3.05
C LEU A 213 -7.48 4.30 2.62
N LEU A 214 -6.91 3.11 2.60
CA LEU A 214 -5.53 2.88 2.19
C LEU A 214 -5.50 1.96 0.97
N PHE A 215 -4.82 2.39 -0.08
CA PHE A 215 -4.56 1.57 -1.25
C PHE A 215 -3.06 1.28 -1.36
N LEU A 216 -2.71 -0.02 -1.51
CA LEU A 216 -1.33 -0.45 -1.66
C LEU A 216 -1.19 -1.35 -2.89
N SER A 217 -0.16 -1.09 -3.70
CA SER A 217 0.25 -1.97 -4.77
C SER A 217 1.57 -2.63 -4.39
N GLN A 218 1.59 -3.98 -4.36
CA GLN A 218 2.76 -4.80 -4.03
C GLN A 218 3.43 -4.43 -2.69
N PRO A 219 2.70 -4.36 -1.55
CA PRO A 219 3.20 -3.75 -0.30
C PRO A 219 4.42 -4.45 0.29
N THR A 220 4.60 -5.76 0.06
CA THR A 220 5.70 -6.55 0.63
C THR A 220 6.71 -7.01 -0.42
N TRP A 221 6.53 -6.64 -1.68
CA TRP A 221 7.43 -7.09 -2.75
C TRP A 221 8.87 -6.65 -2.50
N GLY A 222 9.82 -7.61 -2.59
CA GLY A 222 11.25 -7.36 -2.38
C GLY A 222 11.61 -6.86 -0.98
N VAL A 223 10.78 -7.17 0.02
CA VAL A 223 11.04 -6.96 1.44
C VAL A 223 11.41 -8.31 2.07
N ASP A 224 12.28 -8.34 3.06
CA ASP A 224 12.57 -9.58 3.78
C ASP A 224 11.34 -10.09 4.54
N VAL A 225 11.30 -11.42 4.76
CA VAL A 225 10.14 -12.11 5.35
C VAL A 225 9.71 -11.51 6.70
N GLY A 226 10.67 -11.09 7.54
CA GLY A 226 10.37 -10.49 8.84
C GLY A 226 9.69 -9.14 8.69
N SER A 227 10.23 -8.28 7.82
CA SER A 227 9.66 -6.97 7.52
C SER A 227 8.31 -7.08 6.80
N ALA A 228 8.15 -8.06 5.90
CA ALA A 228 6.87 -8.34 5.25
C ALA A 228 5.79 -8.70 6.28
N ASN A 229 6.12 -9.57 7.24
CA ASN A 229 5.20 -9.93 8.32
C ASN A 229 4.84 -8.72 9.20
N GLU A 230 5.80 -7.85 9.52
CA GLU A 230 5.54 -6.62 10.29
C GLU A 230 4.57 -5.68 9.54
N ILE A 231 4.73 -5.50 8.22
CA ILE A 231 3.80 -4.73 7.39
C ILE A 231 2.42 -5.36 7.44
N ARG A 232 2.29 -6.67 7.21
CA ARG A 232 0.99 -7.38 7.24
C ARG A 232 0.28 -7.24 8.58
N GLN A 233 0.99 -7.38 9.70
CA GLN A 233 0.44 -7.17 11.04
C GLN A 233 -0.10 -5.75 11.24
N LYS A 234 0.65 -4.73 10.78
CA LYS A 234 0.20 -3.34 10.85
C LYS A 234 -1.05 -3.08 9.99
N LEU A 235 -1.14 -3.70 8.81
CA LEU A 235 -2.33 -3.61 7.95
C LEU A 235 -3.56 -4.24 8.61
N ILE A 236 -3.42 -5.40 9.24
CA ILE A 236 -4.50 -6.03 9.99
C ILE A 236 -4.93 -5.16 11.17
N SER A 237 -3.99 -4.63 11.95
CA SER A 237 -4.30 -3.72 13.05
C SER A 237 -5.04 -2.46 12.57
N LEU A 238 -4.65 -1.94 11.41
CA LEU A 238 -5.29 -0.78 10.81
C LEU A 238 -6.73 -1.11 10.35
N ARG A 239 -6.95 -2.27 9.73
CA ARG A 239 -8.29 -2.80 9.42
C ARG A 239 -9.15 -2.89 10.67
N ASP A 240 -8.62 -3.46 11.74
CA ASP A 240 -9.35 -3.66 13.00
C ASP A 240 -9.72 -2.33 13.67
N SER A 241 -9.00 -1.25 13.37
CA SER A 241 -9.37 0.12 13.77
C SER A 241 -10.46 0.76 12.90
N GLY A 242 -10.97 0.06 11.87
CA GLY A 242 -12.05 0.53 11.01
C GLY A 242 -11.61 1.09 9.65
N VAL A 243 -10.32 1.05 9.33
CA VAL A 243 -9.80 1.51 8.03
C VAL A 243 -10.13 0.49 6.95
N GLY A 244 -10.61 0.94 5.79
CA GLY A 244 -10.72 0.08 4.61
C GLY A 244 -9.42 0.04 3.84
N ILE A 245 -9.04 -1.15 3.42
CA ILE A 245 -7.75 -1.38 2.75
C ILE A 245 -7.98 -2.11 1.44
N LEU A 246 -7.41 -1.58 0.35
CA LEU A 246 -7.35 -2.24 -0.96
C LEU A 246 -5.90 -2.61 -1.24
N ILE A 247 -5.64 -3.87 -1.56
CA ILE A 247 -4.30 -4.37 -1.87
C ILE A 247 -4.29 -5.01 -3.25
N ILE A 248 -3.38 -4.59 -4.11
CA ILE A 248 -3.02 -5.32 -5.32
C ILE A 248 -1.74 -6.10 -5.02
N SER A 249 -1.75 -7.41 -5.25
CA SER A 249 -0.55 -8.26 -5.11
C SER A 249 -0.56 -9.41 -6.12
N GLU A 250 0.62 -9.76 -6.61
CA GLU A 250 0.87 -10.97 -7.40
C GLU A 250 1.10 -12.18 -6.50
N GLU A 251 1.43 -11.95 -5.21
CA GLU A 251 1.65 -13.00 -4.23
C GLU A 251 0.32 -13.46 -3.65
N LEU A 252 -0.23 -14.55 -4.19
CA LEU A 252 -1.50 -15.11 -3.72
C LEU A 252 -1.46 -15.51 -2.23
N GLU A 253 -0.33 -16.02 -1.75
CA GLU A 253 -0.16 -16.39 -0.35
C GLU A 253 -0.35 -15.17 0.57
N GLU A 254 0.21 -14.00 0.19
CA GLU A 254 -0.01 -12.75 0.92
C GLU A 254 -1.49 -12.40 0.98
N LEU A 255 -2.18 -12.45 -0.16
CA LEU A 255 -3.61 -12.11 -0.20
C LEU A 255 -4.44 -13.07 0.63
N PHE A 256 -4.22 -14.39 0.52
CA PHE A 256 -4.92 -15.38 1.34
C PHE A 256 -4.67 -15.18 2.85
N GLU A 257 -3.51 -14.65 3.21
CA GLU A 257 -3.13 -14.49 4.62
C GLU A 257 -3.81 -13.29 5.29
N ILE A 258 -4.03 -12.18 4.56
CA ILE A 258 -4.46 -10.93 5.18
C ILE A 258 -5.79 -10.37 4.67
N THR A 259 -6.33 -10.84 3.53
CA THR A 259 -7.57 -10.26 2.98
C THR A 259 -8.83 -10.94 3.49
N ASP A 260 -9.92 -10.19 3.61
CA ASP A 260 -11.24 -10.72 3.98
C ASP A 260 -11.97 -11.29 2.75
N ARG A 261 -11.71 -10.69 1.58
CA ARG A 261 -12.17 -11.15 0.27
C ARG A 261 -11.24 -10.63 -0.81
N MET A 262 -11.25 -11.28 -1.95
CA MET A 262 -10.42 -10.89 -3.08
C MET A 262 -11.19 -10.91 -4.40
N TYR A 263 -10.65 -10.19 -5.35
CA TYR A 263 -10.98 -10.22 -6.76
C TYR A 263 -9.79 -10.75 -7.55
N VAL A 264 -10.04 -11.16 -8.79
CA VAL A 264 -8.99 -11.46 -9.76
C VAL A 264 -9.11 -10.49 -10.93
N LEU A 265 -8.02 -9.81 -11.27
CA LEU A 265 -7.93 -8.90 -12.42
C LEU A 265 -7.23 -9.63 -13.58
N ARG A 266 -7.93 -9.75 -14.70
CA ARG A 266 -7.41 -10.39 -15.93
C ARG A 266 -7.88 -9.63 -17.16
N SER A 267 -6.92 -9.25 -18.01
CA SER A 267 -7.19 -8.54 -19.27
C SER A 267 -8.13 -7.32 -19.10
N GLY A 268 -7.91 -6.56 -18.03
CA GLY A 268 -8.68 -5.37 -17.66
C GLY A 268 -10.08 -5.62 -17.12
N ARG A 269 -10.47 -6.87 -16.88
CA ARG A 269 -11.74 -7.25 -16.26
C ARG A 269 -11.52 -7.80 -14.88
N ILE A 270 -12.42 -7.46 -13.97
CA ILE A 270 -12.39 -7.96 -12.60
C ILE A 270 -13.44 -9.08 -12.41
N SER A 271 -13.08 -10.11 -11.65
CA SER A 271 -14.02 -11.18 -11.28
C SER A 271 -15.08 -10.72 -10.29
N THR A 272 -16.06 -11.56 -9.99
CA THR A 272 -16.83 -11.42 -8.75
C THR A 272 -15.93 -11.60 -7.53
N SER A 273 -16.29 -10.97 -6.41
CA SER A 273 -15.49 -11.11 -5.17
C SER A 273 -15.65 -12.54 -4.60
N MET A 274 -14.56 -13.06 -4.09
CA MET A 274 -14.50 -14.37 -3.41
C MET A 274 -14.05 -14.12 -1.96
N LYS A 275 -14.72 -14.78 -1.00
CA LYS A 275 -14.26 -14.79 0.39
C LYS A 275 -12.95 -15.59 0.46
N THR A 276 -11.95 -15.10 1.16
CA THR A 276 -10.64 -15.75 1.30
C THR A 276 -10.57 -16.63 2.52
#